data_f2f1bc4ce1c2bb87e14d48af70a43a81
#
_entry.id   f2f1bc4ce1c2bb87e14d48af70a43a81
#
_cell.length_a   1.000
_cell.length_b   1.000
_cell.length_c   1.000
_cell.angle_alpha   90.00
_cell.angle_beta   90.00
_cell.angle_gamma   90.00
#
_symmetry.space_group_name_H-M   'P 1'
#
loop_
_entity.id
_entity.type
_entity.pdbx_description
1 polymer ?
#
loop_
_entity_poly.entity_id
_entity_poly.type
_entity_poly.pdbx_seq_one_letter_code
_entity_poly.pdbx_strand_id
1 'polypeptide(L)'
;MCCRFYIKENDPDFAPILEGAEKSALFPRVQKAHPAPLVRAGEARPMDVTAVLAMDKQQKPALFPMIWGVTTPGRKIPIINARSESAAEKPLFHEAWEKHRCIIPASWYFEWQHLPSEDGRSSVKTKYAIQPKDANITYLCGLYRIENGLPVFVILTKEATEELVHIHDRMPLILPKKAIRYWINPEIKPTELLPYAVSDYIAEKAEE
;
A
#
# COMPACT_ATOMS: atom_id res chain seq x y z
N MET A 1 6.19 -6.20 -8.82
CA MET A 1 5.58 -5.98 -7.47
C MET A 1 5.46 -4.49 -7.23
N CYS A 2 4.31 -4.05 -6.73
CA CYS A 2 4.00 -2.64 -6.48
C CYS A 2 5.12 -1.95 -5.68
N CYS A 3 5.80 -1.02 -6.30
CA CYS A 3 6.85 -0.21 -5.68
C CYS A 3 6.58 1.29 -5.80
N ARG A 4 5.42 1.66 -6.35
CA ARG A 4 4.95 3.05 -6.48
C ARG A 4 3.45 3.11 -6.53
N PHE A 5 2.89 4.14 -5.91
CA PHE A 5 1.50 4.53 -6.08
C PHE A 5 1.39 6.06 -6.20
N TYR A 6 0.24 6.54 -6.59
CA TYR A 6 0.02 7.94 -6.89
C TYR A 6 -1.12 8.52 -6.06
N ILE A 7 -0.96 9.75 -5.62
CA ILE A 7 -2.00 10.58 -5.01
C ILE A 7 -2.27 11.74 -5.95
N LYS A 8 -3.48 11.79 -6.50
CA LYS A 8 -3.87 12.83 -7.45
C LYS A 8 -3.91 14.19 -6.76
N GLU A 9 -3.30 15.16 -7.40
CA GLU A 9 -3.27 16.53 -6.89
C GLU A 9 -4.66 17.15 -6.88
N ASN A 10 -4.95 17.92 -5.83
CA ASN A 10 -6.23 18.64 -5.66
C ASN A 10 -7.48 17.74 -5.70
N ASP A 11 -7.34 16.45 -5.40
CA ASP A 11 -8.46 15.53 -5.32
C ASP A 11 -9.20 15.73 -3.99
N PRO A 12 -10.50 16.12 -4.01
CA PRO A 12 -11.26 16.41 -2.81
C PRO A 12 -11.45 15.17 -1.91
N ASP A 13 -11.39 13.96 -2.47
CA ASP A 13 -11.51 12.72 -1.69
C ASP A 13 -10.26 12.46 -0.82
N PHE A 14 -9.10 13.01 -1.21
CA PHE A 14 -7.86 12.89 -0.45
C PHE A 14 -7.65 13.97 0.61
N ALA A 15 -8.26 15.14 0.48
CA ALA A 15 -8.07 16.24 1.43
C ALA A 15 -8.34 15.81 2.89
N PRO A 16 -9.47 15.18 3.26
CA PRO A 16 -9.74 14.74 4.63
C PRO A 16 -8.80 13.63 5.10
N ILE A 17 -8.27 12.81 4.19
CA ILE A 17 -7.31 11.74 4.49
C ILE A 17 -5.96 12.35 4.90
N LEU A 18 -5.47 13.30 4.13
CA LEU A 18 -4.20 13.99 4.39
C LEU A 18 -4.27 14.83 5.68
N GLU A 19 -5.33 15.61 5.84
CA GLU A 19 -5.56 16.38 7.06
C GLU A 19 -5.66 15.50 8.31
N GLY A 20 -6.33 14.35 8.19
CA GLY A 20 -6.44 13.39 9.30
C GLY A 20 -5.09 12.85 9.73
N ALA A 21 -4.19 12.53 8.80
CA ALA A 21 -2.83 12.10 9.11
C ALA A 21 -1.99 13.22 9.73
N GLU A 22 -2.14 14.47 9.28
CA GLU A 22 -1.45 15.64 9.83
C GLU A 22 -1.93 16.01 11.25
N LYS A 23 -3.22 15.80 11.54
CA LYS A 23 -3.79 16.00 12.87
C LYS A 23 -3.42 14.87 13.86
N SER A 24 -2.82 13.79 13.39
CA SER A 24 -2.35 12.69 14.25
C SER A 24 -1.28 13.16 15.25
N ALA A 25 -1.38 12.72 16.49
CA ALA A 25 -0.35 12.97 17.50
C ALA A 25 1.03 12.39 17.12
N LEU A 26 1.10 11.47 16.17
CA LEU A 26 2.35 10.92 15.64
C LEU A 26 3.01 11.82 14.59
N PHE A 27 2.27 12.76 13.99
CA PHE A 27 2.78 13.58 12.89
C PHE A 27 4.05 14.37 13.25
N PRO A 28 4.11 15.14 14.36
CA PRO A 28 5.32 15.87 14.74
C PRO A 28 6.52 14.94 15.00
N ARG A 29 6.27 13.75 15.54
CA ARG A 29 7.31 12.76 15.81
C ARG A 29 7.90 12.18 14.53
N VAL A 30 7.05 11.80 13.58
CA VAL A 30 7.46 11.29 12.27
C VAL A 30 8.24 12.36 11.51
N GLN A 31 7.75 13.59 11.45
CA GLN A 31 8.41 14.71 10.77
C GLN A 31 9.79 15.04 11.37
N LYS A 32 9.94 14.93 12.68
CA LYS A 32 11.23 15.18 13.36
C LYS A 32 12.24 14.06 13.08
N ALA A 33 11.78 12.82 13.01
CA ALA A 33 12.66 11.64 12.95
C ALA A 33 12.95 11.15 11.53
N HIS A 34 12.12 11.55 10.56
CA HIS A 34 12.24 11.13 9.17
C HIS A 34 12.28 12.37 8.24
N PRO A 35 13.30 12.46 7.33
CA PRO A 35 13.52 13.66 6.51
C PRO A 35 12.45 13.88 5.43
N ALA A 36 11.79 12.81 4.97
CA ALA A 36 10.78 12.93 3.92
C ALA A 36 9.48 13.54 4.48
N PRO A 37 8.89 14.54 3.78
CA PRO A 37 7.59 15.08 4.15
C PRO A 37 6.48 14.05 3.89
N LEU A 38 5.29 14.30 4.44
CA LEU A 38 4.08 13.57 4.05
C LEU A 38 3.80 13.80 2.55
N VAL A 39 3.68 12.73 1.78
CA VAL A 39 3.30 12.80 0.36
C VAL A 39 1.84 13.26 0.29
N ARG A 40 1.64 14.47 -0.24
CA ARG A 40 0.31 15.08 -0.41
C ARG A 40 -0.24 14.91 -1.83
N ALA A 41 0.65 14.80 -2.80
CA ALA A 41 0.35 14.59 -4.22
C ALA A 41 1.57 14.00 -4.93
N GLY A 42 1.34 13.37 -6.08
CA GLY A 42 2.40 12.77 -6.89
C GLY A 42 2.69 11.31 -6.53
N GLU A 43 3.83 10.83 -6.97
CA GLU A 43 4.27 9.46 -6.73
C GLU A 43 4.78 9.28 -5.29
N ALA A 44 4.22 8.30 -4.59
CA ALA A 44 4.78 7.77 -3.36
C ALA A 44 5.72 6.60 -3.67
N ARG A 45 6.89 6.61 -3.02
CA ARG A 45 7.99 5.67 -3.21
C ARG A 45 8.36 5.00 -1.89
N PRO A 46 9.07 3.86 -1.92
CA PRO A 46 9.63 3.28 -0.71
C PRO A 46 10.40 4.32 0.11
N MET A 47 10.22 4.29 1.41
CA MET A 47 10.72 5.23 2.43
C MET A 47 9.99 6.58 2.49
N ASP A 48 9.02 6.86 1.64
CA ASP A 48 8.18 8.04 1.82
C ASP A 48 7.22 7.89 3.00
N VAL A 49 6.80 9.02 3.55
CA VAL A 49 5.73 9.10 4.56
C VAL A 49 4.41 9.31 3.85
N THR A 50 3.43 8.45 4.13
CA THR A 50 2.09 8.54 3.53
C THR A 50 0.99 8.48 4.59
N ALA A 51 -0.21 8.94 4.24
CA ALA A 51 -1.39 8.81 5.09
C ALA A 51 -1.90 7.38 5.04
N VAL A 52 -2.05 6.75 6.20
CA VAL A 52 -2.47 5.35 6.35
C VAL A 52 -3.60 5.26 7.36
N LEU A 53 -4.67 4.53 7.00
CA LEU A 53 -5.80 4.26 7.88
C LEU A 53 -5.54 2.98 8.68
N ALA A 54 -5.66 3.05 10.00
CA ALA A 54 -5.55 1.91 10.90
C ALA A 54 -6.44 2.12 12.13
N MET A 55 -6.55 1.11 13.00
CA MET A 55 -7.18 1.29 14.32
C MET A 55 -6.24 2.04 15.27
N ASP A 56 -6.80 2.96 16.03
CA ASP A 56 -6.12 3.61 17.14
C ASP A 56 -6.13 2.72 18.41
N LYS A 57 -5.57 3.23 19.50
CA LYS A 57 -5.55 2.52 20.80
C LYS A 57 -6.94 2.31 21.40
N GLN A 58 -7.94 3.07 20.98
CA GLN A 58 -9.34 2.96 21.38
C GLN A 58 -10.17 2.10 20.41
N GLN A 59 -9.52 1.38 19.49
CA GLN A 59 -10.15 0.57 18.44
C GLN A 59 -11.09 1.39 17.54
N LYS A 60 -10.72 2.64 17.25
CA LYS A 60 -11.41 3.51 16.30
C LYS A 60 -10.56 3.70 15.06
N PRO A 61 -11.17 3.69 13.85
CA PRO A 61 -10.45 4.04 12.63
C PRO A 61 -9.85 5.44 12.71
N ALA A 62 -8.56 5.57 12.46
CA ALA A 62 -7.84 6.84 12.48
C ALA A 62 -6.75 6.86 11.41
N LEU A 63 -6.37 8.06 10.99
CA LEU A 63 -5.34 8.29 9.98
C LEU A 63 -4.01 8.63 10.65
N PHE A 64 -2.95 8.01 10.15
CA PHE A 64 -1.60 8.14 10.70
C PHE A 64 -0.60 8.40 9.58
N PRO A 65 0.41 9.24 9.81
CA PRO A 65 1.58 9.29 8.95
C PRO A 65 2.43 8.05 9.20
N MET A 66 2.66 7.23 8.17
CA MET A 66 3.49 6.03 8.28
C MET A 66 4.54 5.99 7.17
N ILE A 67 5.70 5.40 7.45
CA ILE A 67 6.81 5.25 6.51
C ILE A 67 6.64 3.94 5.75
N TRP A 68 6.77 3.98 4.43
CA TRP A 68 6.64 2.80 3.58
C TRP A 68 7.94 2.00 3.52
N GLY A 69 8.02 0.94 4.28
CA GLY A 69 9.13 -0.01 4.27
C GLY A 69 9.53 -0.44 5.66
N VAL A 70 9.67 -1.74 5.84
CA VAL A 70 10.09 -2.41 7.07
C VAL A 70 11.58 -2.72 6.98
N THR A 71 12.35 -2.31 7.97
CA THR A 71 13.78 -2.60 8.05
C THR A 71 14.04 -3.90 8.80
N THR A 72 15.07 -4.65 8.39
CA THR A 72 15.47 -5.86 9.07
C THR A 72 17.00 -5.88 9.24
N PRO A 73 17.52 -6.40 10.35
CA PRO A 73 18.96 -6.50 10.55
C PRO A 73 19.66 -7.23 9.39
N GLY A 74 20.77 -6.68 8.93
CA GLY A 74 21.57 -7.26 7.84
C GLY A 74 21.05 -7.02 6.43
N ARG A 75 19.88 -6.36 6.26
CA ARG A 75 19.33 -6.03 4.96
C ARG A 75 19.43 -4.53 4.68
N LYS A 76 20.10 -4.15 3.59
CA LYS A 76 20.25 -2.73 3.19
C LYS A 76 18.97 -2.13 2.59
N ILE A 77 18.17 -2.94 1.94
CA ILE A 77 16.94 -2.50 1.24
C ILE A 77 15.74 -2.87 2.10
N PRO A 78 14.85 -1.92 2.41
CA PRO A 78 13.64 -2.19 3.18
C PRO A 78 12.71 -3.17 2.46
N ILE A 79 11.95 -3.92 3.22
CA ILE A 79 10.89 -4.76 2.71
C ILE A 79 9.65 -3.88 2.55
N ILE A 80 9.16 -3.74 1.33
CA ILE A 80 8.05 -2.85 0.98
C ILE A 80 6.74 -3.59 0.71
N ASN A 81 6.82 -4.90 0.47
CA ASN A 81 5.66 -5.76 0.19
C ASN A 81 5.74 -7.06 0.99
N ALA A 82 4.58 -7.63 1.31
CA ALA A 82 4.43 -8.96 1.84
C ALA A 82 3.37 -9.74 1.04
N ARG A 83 3.59 -11.04 0.82
CA ARG A 83 2.60 -11.89 0.15
C ARG A 83 1.48 -12.25 1.12
N SER A 84 0.22 -11.97 0.75
CA SER A 84 -0.96 -12.28 1.58
C SER A 84 -1.07 -13.77 1.89
N GLU A 85 -0.64 -14.62 0.97
CA GLU A 85 -0.72 -16.08 1.07
C GLU A 85 0.21 -16.67 2.16
N SER A 86 1.26 -15.95 2.52
CA SER A 86 2.26 -16.42 3.49
C SER A 86 2.55 -15.46 4.63
N ALA A 87 1.88 -14.32 4.69
CA ALA A 87 2.13 -13.31 5.73
C ALA A 87 1.84 -13.84 7.14
N ALA A 88 0.78 -14.64 7.27
CA ALA A 88 0.42 -15.28 8.53
C ALA A 88 1.50 -16.22 9.10
N GLU A 89 2.30 -16.85 8.23
CA GLU A 89 3.29 -17.85 8.61
C GLU A 89 4.68 -17.25 8.88
N LYS A 90 4.92 -16.06 8.34
CA LYS A 90 6.24 -15.42 8.46
C LYS A 90 6.37 -14.68 9.79
N PRO A 91 7.40 -14.99 10.63
CA PRO A 91 7.59 -14.34 11.91
C PRO A 91 7.62 -12.80 11.83
N LEU A 92 8.13 -12.26 10.72
CA LEU A 92 8.22 -10.81 10.48
C LEU A 92 6.84 -10.15 10.39
N PHE A 93 5.82 -10.86 9.90
CA PHE A 93 4.50 -10.33 9.58
C PHE A 93 3.36 -10.93 10.38
N HIS A 94 3.58 -12.06 11.06
CA HIS A 94 2.55 -12.81 11.79
C HIS A 94 1.74 -11.93 12.75
N GLU A 95 2.41 -11.21 13.64
CA GLU A 95 1.73 -10.33 14.59
C GLU A 95 0.95 -9.21 13.89
N ALA A 96 1.55 -8.62 12.84
CA ALA A 96 0.90 -7.56 12.09
C ALA A 96 -0.28 -8.08 11.26
N TRP A 97 -0.21 -9.31 10.76
CA TRP A 97 -1.32 -9.98 10.09
C TRP A 97 -2.53 -10.14 11.01
N GLU A 98 -2.31 -10.51 12.26
CA GLU A 98 -3.38 -10.70 13.23
C GLU A 98 -3.92 -9.36 13.77
N LYS A 99 -3.03 -8.39 14.10
CA LYS A 99 -3.41 -7.25 14.94
C LYS A 99 -3.18 -5.88 14.31
N HIS A 100 -2.30 -5.76 13.32
CA HIS A 100 -1.82 -4.46 12.84
C HIS A 100 -2.01 -4.31 11.34
N ARG A 101 -3.26 -4.48 10.92
CA ARG A 101 -3.66 -4.28 9.53
C ARG A 101 -3.99 -2.82 9.28
N CYS A 102 -3.67 -2.37 8.07
CA CYS A 102 -3.91 -1.01 7.65
C CYS A 102 -4.36 -0.92 6.20
N ILE A 103 -4.81 0.25 5.81
CA ILE A 103 -5.18 0.60 4.43
C ILE A 103 -4.37 1.81 4.02
N ILE A 104 -3.78 1.73 2.84
CA ILE A 104 -3.07 2.81 2.19
C ILE A 104 -3.95 3.33 1.05
N PRO A 105 -4.56 4.53 1.21
CA PRO A 105 -5.33 5.15 0.14
C PRO A 105 -4.40 5.66 -0.96
N ALA A 106 -4.72 5.34 -2.20
CA ALA A 106 -4.04 5.80 -3.39
C ALA A 106 -5.06 6.14 -4.48
N SER A 107 -4.72 6.98 -5.45
CA SER A 107 -5.54 7.16 -6.64
C SER A 107 -5.39 5.93 -7.53
N TRP A 108 -4.16 5.54 -7.81
CA TRP A 108 -3.78 4.31 -8.53
C TRP A 108 -2.40 3.85 -8.06
N TYR A 109 -2.03 2.61 -8.44
CA TYR A 109 -0.67 2.13 -8.27
C TYR A 109 0.00 1.95 -9.63
N PHE A 110 1.33 1.91 -9.64
CA PHE A 110 2.10 1.65 -10.85
C PHE A 110 2.69 0.25 -10.84
N GLU A 111 2.71 -0.36 -12.02
CA GLU A 111 3.43 -1.60 -12.30
C GLU A 111 4.09 -1.52 -13.68
N TRP A 112 5.14 -2.30 -13.87
CA TRP A 112 5.92 -2.30 -15.09
C TRP A 112 5.82 -3.64 -15.79
N GLN A 113 5.33 -3.61 -17.03
CA GLN A 113 5.44 -4.72 -17.95
C GLN A 113 6.88 -4.78 -18.49
N HIS A 114 7.48 -5.96 -18.46
CA HIS A 114 8.79 -6.22 -18.99
C HIS A 114 8.66 -7.16 -20.20
N LEU A 115 8.93 -6.65 -21.40
CA LEU A 115 8.93 -7.43 -22.62
C LEU A 115 10.36 -7.50 -23.17
N PRO A 116 10.78 -8.65 -23.77
CA PRO A 116 12.03 -8.70 -24.51
C PRO A 116 12.04 -7.63 -25.60
N SER A 117 13.16 -6.95 -25.83
CA SER A 117 13.34 -6.10 -27.00
C SER A 117 13.41 -6.96 -28.26
N GLU A 118 13.17 -6.36 -29.43
CA GLU A 118 13.22 -7.07 -30.73
C GLU A 118 14.57 -7.75 -30.99
N ASP A 119 15.66 -7.19 -30.49
CA ASP A 119 17.01 -7.73 -30.60
C ASP A 119 17.35 -8.77 -29.52
N GLY A 120 16.46 -9.02 -28.55
CA GLY A 120 16.63 -9.96 -27.44
C GLY A 120 17.74 -9.58 -26.43
N ARG A 121 18.37 -8.41 -26.56
CA ARG A 121 19.51 -7.98 -25.72
C ARG A 121 19.12 -7.12 -24.53
N SER A 122 17.93 -6.56 -24.55
CA SER A 122 17.39 -5.67 -23.51
C SER A 122 15.93 -6.01 -23.22
N SER A 123 15.32 -5.32 -22.26
CA SER A 123 13.89 -5.39 -22.03
C SER A 123 13.26 -4.01 -22.19
N VAL A 124 12.18 -3.96 -22.92
CA VAL A 124 11.31 -2.77 -22.96
C VAL A 124 10.45 -2.77 -21.72
N LYS A 125 10.46 -1.65 -21.01
CA LYS A 125 9.63 -1.45 -19.82
C LYS A 125 8.49 -0.50 -20.17
N THR A 126 7.27 -0.96 -19.97
CA THR A 126 6.08 -0.11 -20.10
C THR A 126 5.46 0.07 -18.75
N LYS A 127 5.32 1.32 -18.30
CA LYS A 127 4.68 1.70 -17.05
C LYS A 127 3.16 1.73 -17.22
N TYR A 128 2.44 1.14 -16.29
CA TYR A 128 0.98 1.16 -16.24
C TYR A 128 0.51 1.80 -14.94
N ALA A 129 -0.50 2.67 -15.06
CA ALA A 129 -1.31 3.13 -13.94
C ALA A 129 -2.53 2.21 -13.81
N ILE A 130 -2.72 1.62 -12.63
CA ILE A 130 -3.72 0.58 -12.41
C ILE A 130 -4.58 0.97 -11.21
N GLN A 131 -5.90 0.92 -11.38
CA GLN A 131 -6.89 1.20 -10.35
C GLN A 131 -8.11 0.28 -10.49
N PRO A 132 -8.89 0.06 -9.43
CA PRO A 132 -10.18 -0.59 -9.55
C PRO A 132 -11.11 0.19 -10.47
N LYS A 133 -11.89 -0.51 -11.28
CA LYS A 133 -12.93 0.10 -12.08
C LYS A 133 -13.99 0.73 -11.18
N ASP A 134 -14.50 1.88 -11.57
CA ASP A 134 -15.56 2.62 -10.87
C ASP A 134 -15.20 3.04 -9.42
N ALA A 135 -13.92 3.18 -9.09
CA ALA A 135 -13.45 3.63 -7.79
C ALA A 135 -12.61 4.91 -7.88
N ASN A 136 -12.95 5.93 -7.07
CA ASN A 136 -12.16 7.17 -6.98
C ASN A 136 -10.88 6.96 -6.16
N ILE A 137 -10.92 6.04 -5.19
CA ILE A 137 -9.78 5.72 -4.33
C ILE A 137 -9.49 4.23 -4.39
N THR A 138 -8.22 3.90 -4.63
CA THR A 138 -7.66 2.55 -4.53
C THR A 138 -7.23 2.29 -3.09
N TYR A 139 -7.84 1.33 -2.43
CA TYR A 139 -7.56 0.99 -1.04
C TYR A 139 -6.61 -0.21 -0.96
N LEU A 140 -5.31 0.08 -0.92
CA LEU A 140 -4.27 -0.95 -0.82
C LEU A 140 -4.25 -1.51 0.60
N CYS A 141 -4.33 -2.83 0.74
CA CYS A 141 -4.19 -3.49 2.04
C CYS A 141 -2.73 -3.55 2.46
N GLY A 142 -2.48 -3.31 3.73
CA GLY A 142 -1.14 -3.36 4.29
C GLY A 142 -1.10 -3.91 5.70
N LEU A 143 0.13 -4.11 6.15
CA LEU A 143 0.48 -4.46 7.52
C LEU A 143 1.44 -3.39 8.05
N TYR A 144 1.28 -2.99 9.32
CA TYR A 144 2.18 -2.03 9.94
C TYR A 144 2.79 -2.57 11.23
N ARG A 145 3.87 -1.98 11.64
CA ARG A 145 4.50 -2.19 12.94
C ARG A 145 5.21 -0.92 13.42
N ILE A 146 5.68 -0.92 14.65
CA ILE A 146 6.46 0.18 15.20
C ILE A 146 7.94 -0.20 15.18
N GLU A 147 8.77 0.60 14.49
CA GLU A 147 10.22 0.49 14.47
C GLU A 147 10.84 1.76 15.05
N ASN A 148 11.69 1.62 16.09
CA ASN A 148 12.30 2.77 16.75
C ASN A 148 11.30 3.86 17.17
N GLY A 149 10.07 3.41 17.47
CA GLY A 149 8.96 4.28 17.86
C GLY A 149 8.26 5.02 16.70
N LEU A 150 8.56 4.69 15.45
CA LEU A 150 7.90 5.20 14.26
C LEU A 150 7.04 4.12 13.60
N PRO A 151 5.86 4.45 13.10
CA PRO A 151 5.04 3.51 12.38
C PRO A 151 5.60 3.30 10.96
N VAL A 152 5.83 2.03 10.62
CA VAL A 152 6.27 1.61 9.28
C VAL A 152 5.30 0.58 8.72
N PHE A 153 5.12 0.52 7.40
CA PHE A 153 4.19 -0.41 6.77
C PHE A 153 4.76 -1.11 5.54
N VAL A 154 4.11 -2.21 5.18
CA VAL A 154 4.28 -2.91 3.90
C VAL A 154 2.93 -3.03 3.20
N ILE A 155 2.93 -3.04 1.86
CA ILE A 155 1.74 -3.34 1.07
C ILE A 155 1.63 -4.85 0.90
N LEU A 156 0.43 -5.40 1.14
CA LEU A 156 0.14 -6.79 0.84
C LEU A 156 -0.06 -7.00 -0.65
N THR A 157 0.48 -8.10 -1.16
CA THR A 157 0.33 -8.49 -2.57
C THR A 157 -0.30 -9.87 -2.67
N LYS A 158 -1.01 -10.11 -3.77
CA LYS A 158 -1.60 -11.39 -4.17
C LYS A 158 -1.20 -11.73 -5.61
N GLU A 159 -1.55 -12.91 -6.07
CA GLU A 159 -1.47 -13.26 -7.50
C GLU A 159 -2.30 -12.29 -8.33
N ALA A 160 -1.78 -11.91 -9.49
CA ALA A 160 -2.49 -11.02 -10.40
C ALA A 160 -3.74 -11.70 -10.98
N THR A 161 -4.75 -10.90 -11.30
CA THR A 161 -5.91 -11.38 -12.06
C THR A 161 -5.52 -11.69 -13.50
N GLU A 162 -6.34 -12.46 -14.22
CA GLU A 162 -6.13 -12.78 -15.63
C GLU A 162 -5.95 -11.52 -16.49
N GLU A 163 -6.64 -10.44 -16.14
CA GLU A 163 -6.53 -9.15 -16.84
C GLU A 163 -5.17 -8.47 -16.65
N LEU A 164 -4.50 -8.67 -15.52
CA LEU A 164 -3.28 -7.96 -15.14
C LEU A 164 -2.00 -8.81 -15.22
N VAL A 165 -2.13 -10.14 -15.34
CA VAL A 165 -0.99 -11.06 -15.33
C VAL A 165 0.00 -10.79 -16.48
N HIS A 166 -0.47 -10.23 -17.59
CA HIS A 166 0.38 -9.85 -18.72
C HIS A 166 1.27 -8.64 -18.41
N ILE A 167 0.94 -7.83 -17.39
CA ILE A 167 1.77 -6.71 -16.91
C ILE A 167 2.77 -7.23 -15.87
N HIS A 168 2.26 -7.96 -14.85
CA HIS A 168 3.07 -8.55 -13.80
C HIS A 168 2.30 -9.70 -13.13
N ASP A 169 3.01 -10.75 -12.69
CA ASP A 169 2.44 -11.93 -12.00
C ASP A 169 1.85 -11.62 -10.60
N ARG A 170 2.21 -10.48 -10.02
CA ARG A 170 1.73 -10.03 -8.71
C ARG A 170 1.05 -8.68 -8.80
N MET A 171 0.07 -8.46 -7.91
CA MET A 171 -0.62 -7.19 -7.74
C MET A 171 -0.86 -6.89 -6.26
N PRO A 172 -1.10 -5.65 -5.84
CA PRO A 172 -1.55 -5.35 -4.49
C PRO A 172 -2.87 -6.05 -4.14
N LEU A 173 -3.02 -6.45 -2.90
CA LEU A 173 -4.33 -6.80 -2.35
C LEU A 173 -5.14 -5.53 -2.16
N ILE A 174 -6.26 -5.40 -2.88
CA ILE A 174 -7.13 -4.23 -2.85
C ILE A 174 -8.51 -4.66 -2.40
N LEU A 175 -9.08 -3.95 -1.45
CA LEU A 175 -10.44 -4.19 -0.95
C LEU A 175 -11.38 -3.04 -1.33
N PRO A 176 -12.67 -3.33 -1.57
CA PRO A 176 -13.67 -2.29 -1.80
C PRO A 176 -13.91 -1.47 -0.52
N LYS A 177 -14.33 -0.20 -0.67
CA LYS A 177 -14.56 0.74 0.44
C LYS A 177 -15.37 0.14 1.59
N LYS A 178 -16.40 -0.65 1.28
CA LYS A 178 -17.26 -1.32 2.29
C LYS A 178 -16.54 -2.33 3.18
N ALA A 179 -15.41 -2.91 2.72
CA ALA A 179 -14.65 -3.92 3.46
C ALA A 179 -13.53 -3.34 4.31
N ILE A 180 -13.15 -2.07 4.13
CA ILE A 180 -12.01 -1.43 4.79
C ILE A 180 -12.11 -1.51 6.32
N ARG A 181 -13.29 -1.17 6.87
CA ARG A 181 -13.50 -1.14 8.32
C ARG A 181 -13.34 -2.53 8.95
N TYR A 182 -13.73 -3.57 8.22
CA TYR A 182 -13.55 -4.96 8.65
C TYR A 182 -12.09 -5.37 8.55
N TRP A 183 -11.39 -4.95 7.50
CA TRP A 183 -9.97 -5.26 7.30
C TRP A 183 -9.09 -4.77 8.45
N ILE A 184 -9.24 -3.51 8.85
CA ILE A 184 -8.43 -2.93 9.93
C ILE A 184 -8.86 -3.39 11.33
N ASN A 185 -10.03 -4.04 11.49
CA ASN A 185 -10.51 -4.52 12.78
C ASN A 185 -9.77 -5.82 13.18
N PRO A 186 -8.98 -5.84 14.28
CA PRO A 186 -8.24 -7.04 14.69
C PRO A 186 -9.13 -8.22 15.10
N GLU A 187 -10.40 -8.00 15.46
CA GLU A 187 -11.34 -9.05 15.84
C GLU A 187 -11.83 -9.88 14.63
N ILE A 188 -11.67 -9.37 13.41
CA ILE A 188 -12.08 -10.05 12.18
C ILE A 188 -10.87 -10.80 11.60
N LYS A 189 -11.03 -12.09 11.26
CA LYS A 189 -9.95 -12.85 10.64
C LYS A 189 -9.66 -12.32 9.22
N PRO A 190 -8.40 -12.00 8.88
CA PRO A 190 -8.06 -11.46 7.55
C PRO A 190 -8.49 -12.40 6.41
N THR A 191 -8.41 -13.71 6.63
CA THR A 191 -8.78 -14.74 5.65
C THR A 191 -10.24 -14.68 5.22
N GLU A 192 -11.13 -14.17 6.07
CA GLU A 192 -12.55 -14.00 5.74
C GLU A 192 -12.77 -12.87 4.71
N LEU A 193 -11.81 -11.95 4.59
CA LEU A 193 -11.91 -10.79 3.73
C LEU A 193 -11.21 -10.97 2.37
N LEU A 194 -10.30 -11.92 2.24
CA LEU A 194 -9.58 -12.18 0.99
C LEU A 194 -10.52 -12.46 -0.21
N PRO A 195 -11.64 -13.17 -0.06
CA PRO A 195 -12.59 -13.41 -1.16
C PRO A 195 -13.27 -12.14 -1.68
N TYR A 196 -13.26 -11.05 -0.90
CA TYR A 196 -13.84 -9.76 -1.30
C TYR A 196 -12.84 -8.84 -2.00
N ALA A 197 -11.63 -9.33 -2.26
CA ALA A 197 -10.65 -8.56 -3.03
C ALA A 197 -11.23 -8.16 -4.39
N VAL A 198 -10.96 -6.92 -4.76
CA VAL A 198 -11.39 -6.40 -6.07
C VAL A 198 -10.78 -7.26 -7.18
N SER A 199 -11.55 -7.51 -8.23
CA SER A 199 -11.14 -8.31 -9.39
C SER A 199 -11.20 -7.56 -10.72
N ASP A 200 -11.89 -6.41 -10.76
CA ASP A 200 -12.14 -5.64 -11.98
C ASP A 200 -11.31 -4.34 -11.97
N TYR A 201 -10.42 -4.17 -12.95
CA TYR A 201 -9.41 -3.12 -12.99
C TYR A 201 -9.39 -2.37 -14.30
N ILE A 202 -8.90 -1.14 -14.26
CA ILE A 202 -8.47 -0.36 -15.42
C ILE A 202 -6.95 -0.27 -15.34
N ALA A 203 -6.28 -0.59 -16.45
CA ALA A 203 -4.84 -0.45 -16.61
C ALA A 203 -4.54 0.39 -17.83
N GLU A 204 -3.94 1.56 -17.63
CA GLU A 204 -3.60 2.50 -18.70
C GLU A 204 -2.08 2.71 -18.74
N LYS A 205 -1.53 2.84 -19.95
CA LYS A 205 -0.12 3.20 -20.09
C LYS A 205 0.10 4.58 -19.51
N ALA A 206 1.08 4.69 -18.62
CA ALA A 206 1.47 5.96 -18.00
C ALA A 206 2.77 6.47 -18.63
N GLU A 207 2.90 7.80 -18.69
CA GLU A 207 4.16 8.45 -19.07
C GLU A 207 5.25 8.16 -18.00
N GLU A 208 6.52 8.15 -18.42
CA GLU A 208 7.68 7.93 -17.54
C GLU A 208 7.92 9.08 -16.55
#